data_0d8ff31926990c69406da97bbcd9afb2
#
_entry.id   0d8ff31926990c69406da97bbcd9afb2
#
_cell.length_a   1.000
_cell.length_b   1.000
_cell.length_c   1.000
_cell.angle_alpha   90.00
_cell.angle_beta   90.00
_cell.angle_gamma   90.00
#
_symmetry.space_group_name_H-M   'P 1'
#
loop_
_entity.id
_entity.type
_entity.pdbx_description
1 polymer ?
#
loop_
_entity_poly.entity_id
_entity_poly.type
_entity_poly.pdbx_seq_one_letter_code
_entity_poly.pdbx_strand_id
1 'polypeptide(L)'
;MDNINYLLFICVAVPILLMLFVLEKKSKITAGYMLIGILVCLFISEVNGFLLSYFKYDEYYVTTTITPVTEEIAKALPVLYFAFLFSDKRETLISLSIATGIGFAILENLMIFVANVEYVSLFWAAVRGFSSGLMHGLCTAAVGIGLSFVHKKKKLFVCGTLALLIVAITYHSIYNTLIQSEYQMIGAILPMATYIPVLIVIYGKKIFKRGEKA
;
A
#
# COMPACT_ATOMS: atom_id res chain seq x y z
N MET A 1 -1.65 -24.72 -9.01
CA MET A 1 -1.18 -23.38 -8.61
C MET A 1 -1.83 -22.87 -7.32
N ASP A 2 -2.92 -23.53 -6.87
CA ASP A 2 -3.80 -22.96 -5.85
C ASP A 2 -3.22 -22.79 -4.43
N ASN A 3 -2.16 -23.51 -4.09
CA ASN A 3 -1.57 -23.42 -2.75
C ASN A 3 -0.33 -22.51 -2.64
N ILE A 4 0.22 -21.99 -3.75
CA ILE A 4 1.49 -21.25 -3.72
C ILE A 4 1.35 -19.91 -3.01
N ASN A 5 0.25 -19.22 -3.23
CA ASN A 5 -0.03 -17.93 -2.59
C ASN A 5 -0.14 -18.06 -1.07
N TYR A 6 -0.76 -19.14 -0.59
CA TYR A 6 -0.85 -19.45 0.83
C TYR A 6 0.49 -19.83 1.43
N LEU A 7 1.33 -20.58 0.69
CA LEU A 7 2.70 -20.88 1.14
C LEU A 7 3.55 -19.62 1.26
N LEU A 8 3.49 -18.71 0.27
CA LEU A 8 4.18 -17.44 0.31
C LEU A 8 3.68 -16.57 1.48
N PHE A 9 2.36 -16.51 1.68
CA PHE A 9 1.77 -15.85 2.85
C PHE A 9 2.31 -16.40 4.16
N ILE A 10 2.32 -17.70 4.36
CA ILE A 10 2.82 -18.35 5.59
C ILE A 10 4.30 -18.02 5.81
N CYS A 11 5.13 -18.11 4.75
CA CYS A 11 6.57 -17.83 4.83
C CYS A 11 6.88 -16.39 5.27
N VAL A 12 6.02 -15.42 4.95
CA VAL A 12 6.22 -14.01 5.32
C VAL A 12 5.51 -13.68 6.64
N ALA A 13 4.28 -14.18 6.82
CA ALA A 13 3.45 -13.83 7.96
C ALA A 13 3.97 -14.42 9.29
N VAL A 14 4.43 -15.67 9.27
CA VAL A 14 4.88 -16.36 10.49
C VAL A 14 6.09 -15.68 11.14
N PRO A 15 7.16 -15.30 10.44
CA PRO A 15 8.26 -14.54 11.04
C PRO A 15 7.84 -13.21 11.63
N ILE A 16 6.93 -12.47 10.95
CA ILE A 16 6.41 -11.20 11.47
C ILE A 16 5.58 -11.41 12.74
N LEU A 17 4.73 -12.46 12.75
CA LEU A 17 3.97 -12.85 13.95
C LEU A 17 4.89 -13.15 15.13
N LEU A 18 5.97 -13.89 14.91
CA LEU A 18 6.95 -14.19 15.96
C LEU A 18 7.64 -12.91 16.48
N MET A 19 7.94 -11.95 15.61
CA MET A 19 8.50 -10.66 16.01
C MET A 19 7.55 -9.85 16.90
N LEU A 20 6.22 -9.99 16.73
CA LEU A 20 5.26 -9.24 17.57
C LEU A 20 5.40 -9.53 19.06
N PHE A 21 5.92 -10.68 19.47
CA PHE A 21 6.09 -11.01 20.88
C PHE A 21 7.23 -10.22 21.54
N VAL A 22 8.26 -9.82 20.78
CA VAL A 22 9.46 -9.14 21.31
C VAL A 22 9.47 -7.63 21.06
N LEU A 23 8.60 -7.12 20.19
CA LEU A 23 8.55 -5.68 19.85
C LEU A 23 7.91 -4.85 20.96
N GLU A 24 8.34 -3.61 21.10
CA GLU A 24 7.68 -2.59 21.93
C GLU A 24 6.28 -2.26 21.40
N LYS A 25 5.39 -1.77 22.28
CA LYS A 25 3.97 -1.53 21.97
C LYS A 25 3.74 -0.74 20.65
N LYS A 26 4.48 0.35 20.44
CA LYS A 26 4.31 1.18 19.22
C LYS A 26 4.74 0.44 17.98
N SER A 27 5.91 -0.20 18.01
CA SER A 27 6.46 -1.01 16.90
C SER A 27 5.58 -2.23 16.63
N LYS A 28 5.04 -2.85 17.67
CA LYS A 28 4.11 -3.97 17.60
C LYS A 28 2.84 -3.62 16.83
N ILE A 29 2.22 -2.46 17.07
CA ILE A 29 1.03 -2.01 16.34
C ILE A 29 1.39 -1.80 14.86
N THR A 30 2.51 -1.15 14.55
CA THR A 30 2.94 -0.91 13.16
C THR A 30 3.23 -2.21 12.42
N ALA A 31 3.94 -3.16 13.05
CA ALA A 31 4.19 -4.49 12.48
C ALA A 31 2.91 -5.31 12.31
N GLY A 32 1.95 -5.17 13.25
CA GLY A 32 0.62 -5.75 13.12
C GLY A 32 -0.14 -5.23 11.91
N TYR A 33 -0.05 -3.93 11.62
CA TYR A 33 -0.66 -3.34 10.43
C TYR A 33 0.04 -3.75 9.12
N MET A 34 1.34 -3.97 9.15
CA MET A 34 2.06 -4.56 8.02
C MET A 34 1.55 -6.00 7.76
N LEU A 35 1.37 -6.79 8.81
CA LEU A 35 0.80 -8.14 8.70
C LEU A 35 -0.65 -8.12 8.19
N ILE A 36 -1.46 -7.16 8.63
CA ILE A 36 -2.83 -6.94 8.11
C ILE A 36 -2.76 -6.61 6.60
N GLY A 37 -1.80 -5.80 6.15
CA GLY A 37 -1.60 -5.51 4.73
C GLY A 37 -1.31 -6.77 3.90
N ILE A 38 -0.45 -7.66 4.41
CA ILE A 38 -0.17 -8.97 3.80
C ILE A 38 -1.44 -9.82 3.70
N LEU A 39 -2.25 -9.87 4.78
CA LEU A 39 -3.52 -10.60 4.79
C LEU A 39 -4.54 -10.01 3.81
N VAL A 40 -4.63 -8.69 3.73
CA VAL A 40 -5.50 -7.97 2.78
C VAL A 40 -5.11 -8.30 1.34
N CYS A 41 -3.80 -8.35 1.02
CA CYS A 41 -3.31 -8.75 -0.29
C CYS A 41 -3.77 -10.17 -0.65
N LEU A 42 -3.58 -11.14 0.25
CA LEU A 42 -4.03 -12.52 0.03
C LEU A 42 -5.53 -12.59 -0.27
N PHE A 43 -6.35 -11.92 0.54
CA PHE A 43 -7.80 -11.93 0.36
C PHE A 43 -8.22 -11.26 -0.97
N ILE A 44 -7.64 -10.10 -1.28
CA ILE A 44 -8.00 -9.34 -2.49
C ILE A 44 -7.50 -10.04 -3.77
N SER A 45 -6.39 -10.75 -3.73
CA SER A 45 -5.93 -11.54 -4.88
C SER A 45 -6.95 -12.62 -5.27
N GLU A 46 -7.59 -13.27 -4.30
CA GLU A 46 -8.67 -14.23 -4.56
C GLU A 46 -9.91 -13.54 -5.15
N VAL A 47 -10.29 -12.37 -4.61
CA VAL A 47 -11.42 -11.58 -5.12
C VAL A 47 -11.16 -11.12 -6.55
N ASN A 48 -9.97 -10.60 -6.84
CA ASN A 48 -9.61 -10.15 -8.20
C ASN A 48 -9.54 -11.31 -9.18
N GLY A 49 -9.03 -12.48 -8.77
CA GLY A 49 -9.06 -13.72 -9.56
C GLY A 49 -10.48 -14.18 -9.87
N PHE A 50 -11.39 -14.12 -8.90
CA PHE A 50 -12.80 -14.42 -9.10
C PHE A 50 -13.45 -13.43 -10.08
N LEU A 51 -13.21 -12.13 -9.92
CA LEU A 51 -13.74 -11.11 -10.82
C LEU A 51 -13.24 -11.31 -12.26
N LEU A 52 -11.96 -11.60 -12.45
CA LEU A 52 -11.38 -11.90 -13.75
C LEU A 52 -12.07 -13.11 -14.41
N SER A 53 -12.26 -14.19 -13.66
CA SER A 53 -12.88 -15.42 -14.17
C SER A 53 -14.37 -15.24 -14.46
N TYR A 54 -15.11 -14.54 -13.59
CA TYR A 54 -16.56 -14.36 -13.69
C TYR A 54 -16.94 -13.42 -14.83
N PHE A 55 -16.30 -12.27 -14.94
CA PHE A 55 -16.62 -11.27 -15.94
C PHE A 55 -15.93 -11.49 -17.28
N LYS A 56 -14.97 -12.41 -17.37
CA LYS A 56 -14.15 -12.68 -18.58
C LYS A 56 -13.52 -11.42 -19.18
N TYR A 57 -13.12 -10.48 -18.32
CA TYR A 57 -12.46 -9.27 -18.75
C TYR A 57 -11.04 -9.59 -19.27
N ASP A 58 -10.55 -8.69 -20.13
CA ASP A 58 -9.13 -8.65 -20.47
C ASP A 58 -8.30 -8.48 -19.20
N GLU A 59 -7.26 -9.30 -19.04
CA GLU A 59 -6.36 -9.28 -17.89
C GLU A 59 -5.73 -7.88 -17.70
N TYR A 60 -5.34 -7.23 -18.80
CA TYR A 60 -4.80 -5.88 -18.76
C TYR A 60 -5.83 -4.88 -18.19
N TYR A 61 -7.08 -4.94 -18.63
CA TYR A 61 -8.13 -4.08 -18.09
C TYR A 61 -8.37 -4.33 -16.61
N VAL A 62 -8.41 -5.58 -16.18
CA VAL A 62 -8.59 -5.93 -14.75
C VAL A 62 -7.44 -5.39 -13.93
N THR A 63 -6.19 -5.64 -14.30
CA THR A 63 -5.01 -5.26 -13.52
C THR A 63 -4.75 -3.76 -13.51
N THR A 64 -5.16 -3.01 -14.52
CA THR A 64 -4.95 -1.55 -14.58
C THR A 64 -6.13 -0.72 -14.08
N THR A 65 -7.36 -1.28 -14.08
CA THR A 65 -8.59 -0.51 -13.78
C THR A 65 -9.34 -1.06 -12.56
N ILE A 66 -9.64 -2.37 -12.53
CA ILE A 66 -10.46 -2.95 -11.47
C ILE A 66 -9.63 -3.20 -10.20
N THR A 67 -8.48 -3.84 -10.36
CA THR A 67 -7.57 -4.18 -9.25
C THR A 67 -7.19 -2.98 -8.39
N PRO A 68 -6.77 -1.82 -8.92
CA PRO A 68 -6.50 -0.64 -8.10
C PRO A 68 -7.67 -0.17 -7.24
N VAL A 69 -8.90 -0.30 -7.74
CA VAL A 69 -10.10 0.07 -6.98
C VAL A 69 -10.32 -0.85 -5.80
N THR A 70 -10.34 -2.18 -6.04
CA THR A 70 -10.57 -3.18 -5.00
C THR A 70 -9.49 -3.13 -3.93
N GLU A 71 -8.24 -2.96 -4.33
CA GLU A 71 -7.08 -2.93 -3.44
C GLU A 71 -7.04 -1.68 -2.55
N GLU A 72 -7.23 -0.48 -3.12
CA GLU A 72 -7.18 0.75 -2.31
C GLU A 72 -8.33 0.80 -1.31
N ILE A 73 -9.52 0.33 -1.69
CA ILE A 73 -10.66 0.22 -0.76
C ILE A 73 -10.31 -0.78 0.36
N ALA A 74 -9.81 -1.97 0.02
CA ALA A 74 -9.53 -3.00 1.01
C ALA A 74 -8.43 -2.57 1.99
N LYS A 75 -7.35 -1.93 1.51
CA LYS A 75 -6.28 -1.38 2.36
C LYS A 75 -6.77 -0.27 3.29
N ALA A 76 -7.77 0.51 2.88
CA ALA A 76 -8.35 1.57 3.71
C ALA A 76 -9.15 1.03 4.90
N LEU A 77 -9.81 -0.13 4.78
CA LEU A 77 -10.72 -0.67 5.80
C LEU A 77 -10.08 -0.88 7.18
N PRO A 78 -8.93 -1.56 7.33
CA PRO A 78 -8.31 -1.75 8.65
C PRO A 78 -7.86 -0.44 9.27
N VAL A 79 -7.41 0.54 8.47
CA VAL A 79 -7.02 1.86 8.97
C VAL A 79 -8.25 2.66 9.40
N LEU A 80 -9.35 2.58 8.66
CA LEU A 80 -10.64 3.16 9.02
C LEU A 80 -11.15 2.59 10.36
N TYR A 81 -11.08 1.27 10.51
CA TYR A 81 -11.46 0.61 11.77
C TYR A 81 -10.65 1.15 12.96
N PHE A 82 -9.32 1.30 12.79
CA PHE A 82 -8.49 1.90 13.82
C PHE A 82 -8.85 3.36 14.13
N ALA A 83 -9.12 4.15 13.08
CA ALA A 83 -9.48 5.55 13.20
C ALA A 83 -10.77 5.74 14.01
N PHE A 84 -11.75 4.86 13.84
CA PHE A 84 -13.01 4.91 14.57
C PHE A 84 -12.88 4.49 16.03
N LEU A 85 -12.12 3.44 16.32
CA LEU A 85 -12.17 2.78 17.63
C LEU A 85 -11.01 3.16 18.55
N PHE A 86 -9.87 3.57 18.02
CA PHE A 86 -8.67 3.73 18.83
C PHE A 86 -8.09 5.14 18.78
N SER A 87 -7.86 5.70 17.61
CA SER A 87 -7.22 7.02 17.51
C SER A 87 -7.35 7.62 16.12
N ASP A 88 -7.76 8.89 16.05
CA ASP A 88 -7.80 9.71 14.83
C ASP A 88 -6.57 10.61 14.66
N LYS A 89 -5.48 10.35 15.42
CA LYS A 89 -4.22 11.10 15.30
C LYS A 89 -3.61 10.88 13.92
N ARG A 90 -3.48 11.98 13.16
CA ARG A 90 -3.00 11.96 11.78
C ARG A 90 -1.67 11.23 11.60
N GLU A 91 -0.70 11.49 12.48
CA GLU A 91 0.62 10.85 12.42
C GLU A 91 0.55 9.34 12.61
N THR A 92 -0.31 8.89 13.53
CA THR A 92 -0.53 7.45 13.76
C THR A 92 -1.18 6.81 12.54
N LEU A 93 -2.26 7.41 12.01
CA LEU A 93 -2.97 6.86 10.86
C LEU A 93 -2.09 6.80 9.61
N ILE A 94 -1.27 7.84 9.34
CA ILE A 94 -0.30 7.81 8.24
C ILE A 94 0.69 6.66 8.42
N SER A 95 1.23 6.46 9.63
CA SER A 95 2.18 5.38 9.91
C SER A 95 1.56 4.00 9.70
N LEU A 96 0.33 3.77 10.19
CA LEU A 96 -0.39 2.51 10.02
C LEU A 96 -0.77 2.28 8.56
N SER A 97 -1.19 3.33 7.84
CA SER A 97 -1.48 3.27 6.42
C SER A 97 -0.26 2.86 5.58
N ILE A 98 0.90 3.48 5.84
CA ILE A 98 2.16 3.12 5.17
C ILE A 98 2.49 1.65 5.46
N ALA A 99 2.38 1.22 6.72
CA ALA A 99 2.67 -0.16 7.10
C ALA A 99 1.74 -1.16 6.38
N THR A 100 0.43 -0.83 6.30
CA THR A 100 -0.55 -1.65 5.56
C THR A 100 -0.20 -1.71 4.06
N GLY A 101 0.10 -0.57 3.43
CA GLY A 101 0.47 -0.50 2.01
C GLY A 101 1.76 -1.28 1.70
N ILE A 102 2.80 -1.13 2.53
CA ILE A 102 4.05 -1.87 2.37
C ILE A 102 3.83 -3.38 2.58
N GLY A 103 3.06 -3.76 3.61
CA GLY A 103 2.72 -5.17 3.85
C GLY A 103 1.99 -5.79 2.65
N PHE A 104 1.05 -5.06 2.05
CA PHE A 104 0.37 -5.47 0.83
C PHE A 104 1.37 -5.71 -0.31
N ALA A 105 2.23 -4.73 -0.59
CA ALA A 105 3.24 -4.80 -1.64
C ALA A 105 4.22 -5.98 -1.47
N ILE A 106 4.57 -6.37 -0.25
CA ILE A 106 5.46 -7.50 0.01
C ILE A 106 4.88 -8.80 -0.59
N LEU A 107 3.63 -9.13 -0.26
CA LEU A 107 3.02 -10.37 -0.76
C LEU A 107 2.71 -10.28 -2.25
N GLU A 108 2.19 -9.15 -2.73
CA GLU A 108 1.91 -8.94 -4.15
C GLU A 108 3.16 -9.13 -5.00
N ASN A 109 4.29 -8.50 -4.63
CA ASN A 109 5.54 -8.65 -5.37
C ASN A 109 6.04 -10.11 -5.36
N LEU A 110 5.93 -10.81 -4.22
CA LEU A 110 6.31 -12.23 -4.16
C LEU A 110 5.46 -13.08 -5.11
N MET A 111 4.14 -12.85 -5.16
CA MET A 111 3.25 -13.59 -6.07
C MET A 111 3.63 -13.31 -7.53
N ILE A 112 3.87 -12.04 -7.89
CA ILE A 112 4.27 -11.66 -9.25
C ILE A 112 5.64 -12.25 -9.61
N PHE A 113 6.63 -12.21 -8.70
CA PHE A 113 7.96 -12.75 -8.98
C PHE A 113 7.96 -14.27 -9.14
N VAL A 114 7.18 -14.97 -8.33
CA VAL A 114 7.06 -16.44 -8.46
C VAL A 114 6.33 -16.82 -9.74
N ALA A 115 5.28 -16.08 -10.12
CA ALA A 115 4.56 -16.31 -11.37
C ALA A 115 5.43 -16.05 -12.63
N ASN A 116 6.46 -15.21 -12.52
CA ASN A 116 7.31 -14.79 -13.63
C ASN A 116 8.80 -15.13 -13.40
N VAL A 117 9.13 -16.11 -12.57
CA VAL A 117 10.50 -16.38 -12.10
C VAL A 117 11.52 -16.58 -13.24
N GLU A 118 11.09 -17.12 -14.36
CA GLU A 118 11.95 -17.34 -15.54
C GLU A 118 12.34 -16.05 -16.28
N TYR A 119 11.56 -14.99 -16.13
CA TYR A 119 11.71 -13.73 -16.86
C TYR A 119 12.17 -12.57 -15.98
N VAL A 120 12.08 -12.70 -14.66
CA VAL A 120 12.44 -11.62 -13.73
C VAL A 120 13.93 -11.59 -13.45
N SER A 121 14.61 -10.50 -13.85
CA SER A 121 16.00 -10.25 -13.46
C SER A 121 16.09 -9.73 -12.01
N LEU A 122 17.23 -9.96 -11.33
CA LEU A 122 17.49 -9.41 -9.99
C LEU A 122 17.36 -7.88 -9.95
N PHE A 123 17.82 -7.21 -10.99
CA PHE A 123 17.68 -5.76 -11.11
C PHE A 123 16.21 -5.34 -11.16
N TRP A 124 15.41 -5.99 -12.02
CA TRP A 124 13.99 -5.70 -12.13
C TRP A 124 13.23 -5.99 -10.82
N ALA A 125 13.55 -7.09 -10.16
CA ALA A 125 12.97 -7.44 -8.85
C ALA A 125 13.26 -6.35 -7.80
N ALA A 126 14.50 -5.85 -7.73
CA ALA A 126 14.88 -4.78 -6.81
C ALA A 126 14.15 -3.46 -7.13
N VAL A 127 14.12 -3.06 -8.41
CA VAL A 127 13.44 -1.83 -8.87
C VAL A 127 11.95 -1.91 -8.59
N ARG A 128 11.29 -3.00 -8.97
CA ARG A 128 9.86 -3.20 -8.73
C ARG A 128 9.55 -3.28 -7.24
N GLY A 129 10.31 -4.06 -6.48
CA GLY A 129 10.11 -4.19 -5.03
C GLY A 129 10.12 -2.85 -4.31
N PHE A 130 11.06 -1.97 -4.68
CA PHE A 130 11.16 -0.63 -4.12
C PHE A 130 10.03 0.29 -4.61
N SER A 131 9.77 0.33 -5.92
CA SER A 131 8.76 1.23 -6.50
C SER A 131 7.33 0.86 -6.10
N SER A 132 6.98 -0.43 -6.11
CA SER A 132 5.68 -0.92 -5.67
C SER A 132 5.45 -0.64 -4.17
N GLY A 133 6.46 -0.92 -3.34
CA GLY A 133 6.40 -0.60 -1.90
C GLY A 133 6.12 0.88 -1.62
N LEU A 134 6.79 1.79 -2.35
CA LEU A 134 6.54 3.23 -2.26
C LEU A 134 5.14 3.60 -2.77
N MET A 135 4.71 3.05 -3.91
CA MET A 135 3.41 3.32 -4.51
C MET A 135 2.28 2.94 -3.55
N HIS A 136 2.24 1.70 -3.06
CA HIS A 136 1.21 1.25 -2.13
C HIS A 136 1.26 2.00 -0.80
N GLY A 137 2.48 2.26 -0.27
CA GLY A 137 2.66 3.05 0.94
C GLY A 137 2.10 4.47 0.82
N LEU A 138 2.38 5.17 -0.30
CA LEU A 138 1.89 6.52 -0.57
C LEU A 138 0.38 6.57 -0.78
N CYS A 139 -0.18 5.66 -1.59
CA CYS A 139 -1.61 5.57 -1.86
C CYS A 139 -2.39 5.39 -0.56
N THR A 140 -2.02 4.39 0.24
CA THR A 140 -2.70 4.13 1.51
C THR A 140 -2.50 5.28 2.51
N ALA A 141 -1.31 5.92 2.54
CA ALA A 141 -1.06 7.08 3.40
C ALA A 141 -1.93 8.29 3.03
N ALA A 142 -2.17 8.53 1.74
CA ALA A 142 -3.08 9.58 1.29
C ALA A 142 -4.49 9.37 1.86
N VAL A 143 -5.02 8.15 1.78
CA VAL A 143 -6.32 7.80 2.37
C VAL A 143 -6.31 7.98 3.90
N GLY A 144 -5.22 7.56 4.58
CA GLY A 144 -5.04 7.73 6.02
C GLY A 144 -5.11 9.20 6.47
N ILE A 145 -4.67 10.13 5.64
CA ILE A 145 -4.85 11.57 5.91
C ILE A 145 -6.33 11.95 5.96
N GLY A 146 -7.13 11.49 5.01
CA GLY A 146 -8.58 11.72 4.99
C GLY A 146 -9.27 11.14 6.23
N LEU A 147 -8.92 9.90 6.58
CA LEU A 147 -9.44 9.19 7.74
C LEU A 147 -9.16 9.92 9.07
N SER A 148 -8.11 10.74 9.15
CA SER A 148 -7.78 11.49 10.37
C SER A 148 -8.79 12.57 10.74
N PHE A 149 -9.82 12.81 9.94
CA PHE A 149 -10.91 13.75 10.22
C PHE A 149 -12.18 13.08 10.74
N VAL A 150 -12.19 11.76 10.98
CA VAL A 150 -13.37 10.96 11.32
C VAL A 150 -14.16 11.55 12.50
N HIS A 151 -13.52 11.98 13.59
CA HIS A 151 -14.16 12.60 14.75
C HIS A 151 -14.07 14.13 14.78
N LYS A 152 -13.40 14.77 13.80
CA LYS A 152 -13.12 16.20 13.81
C LYS A 152 -14.08 17.01 12.93
N LYS A 153 -14.21 16.62 11.66
CA LYS A 153 -15.00 17.36 10.66
C LYS A 153 -15.65 16.39 9.67
N LYS A 154 -16.94 16.07 9.88
CA LYS A 154 -17.69 15.10 9.07
C LYS A 154 -17.56 15.35 7.56
N LYS A 155 -17.64 16.61 7.09
CA LYS A 155 -17.49 16.95 5.66
C LYS A 155 -16.09 16.61 5.13
N LEU A 156 -15.02 16.93 5.89
CA LEU A 156 -13.65 16.58 5.49
C LEU A 156 -13.41 15.07 5.59
N PHE A 157 -14.01 14.39 6.56
CA PHE A 157 -13.93 12.95 6.63
C PHE A 157 -14.54 12.30 5.38
N VAL A 158 -15.79 12.61 5.05
CA VAL A 158 -16.47 11.96 3.91
C VAL A 158 -15.87 12.42 2.58
N CYS A 159 -15.94 13.72 2.28
CA CYS A 159 -15.50 14.22 0.97
C CYS A 159 -13.98 14.17 0.80
N GLY A 160 -13.23 14.46 1.87
CA GLY A 160 -11.77 14.44 1.83
C GLY A 160 -11.22 13.03 1.71
N THR A 161 -11.75 12.05 2.45
CA THR A 161 -11.33 10.66 2.33
C THR A 161 -11.67 10.11 0.95
N LEU A 162 -12.89 10.37 0.45
CA LEU A 162 -13.29 9.95 -0.89
C LEU A 162 -12.40 10.55 -1.97
N ALA A 163 -12.12 11.85 -1.91
CA ALA A 163 -11.22 12.51 -2.85
C ALA A 163 -9.81 11.91 -2.83
N LEU A 164 -9.25 11.67 -1.65
CA LEU A 164 -7.93 11.06 -1.51
C LEU A 164 -7.91 9.59 -1.92
N LEU A 165 -9.00 8.86 -1.73
CA LEU A 165 -9.16 7.49 -2.24
C LEU A 165 -9.19 7.48 -3.78
N ILE A 166 -9.93 8.39 -4.42
CA ILE A 166 -9.94 8.53 -5.88
C ILE A 166 -8.54 8.86 -6.41
N VAL A 167 -7.81 9.78 -5.76
CA VAL A 167 -6.42 10.10 -6.12
C VAL A 167 -5.53 8.86 -5.98
N ALA A 168 -5.65 8.10 -4.89
CA ALA A 168 -4.88 6.87 -4.68
C ALA A 168 -5.17 5.83 -5.76
N ILE A 169 -6.45 5.57 -6.07
CA ILE A 169 -6.87 4.65 -7.13
C ILE A 169 -6.32 5.09 -8.49
N THR A 170 -6.46 6.38 -8.84
CA THR A 170 -5.97 6.92 -10.12
C THR A 170 -4.44 6.79 -10.23
N TYR A 171 -3.71 7.15 -9.17
CA TYR A 171 -2.25 7.03 -9.13
C TYR A 171 -1.79 5.58 -9.28
N HIS A 172 -2.45 4.66 -8.58
CA HIS A 172 -2.19 3.23 -8.67
C HIS A 172 -2.49 2.69 -10.08
N SER A 173 -3.63 3.08 -10.69
CA SER A 173 -3.97 2.71 -12.07
C SER A 173 -2.94 3.20 -13.08
N ILE A 174 -2.46 4.45 -12.94
CA ILE A 174 -1.39 5.01 -13.79
C ILE A 174 -0.10 4.19 -13.60
N TYR A 175 0.28 3.87 -12.37
CA TYR A 175 1.45 3.05 -12.07
C TYR A 175 1.35 1.68 -12.76
N ASN A 176 0.24 0.96 -12.58
CA ASN A 176 0.04 -0.36 -13.19
C ASN A 176 0.03 -0.30 -14.72
N THR A 177 -0.57 0.74 -15.31
CA THR A 177 -0.57 0.97 -16.75
C THR A 177 0.86 1.17 -17.29
N LEU A 178 1.66 2.00 -16.62
CA LEU A 178 3.04 2.26 -17.03
C LEU A 178 3.94 1.03 -16.86
N ILE A 179 3.81 0.30 -15.73
CA ILE A 179 4.63 -0.90 -15.46
C ILE A 179 4.35 -2.03 -16.47
N GLN A 180 3.14 -2.11 -17.01
CA GLN A 180 2.72 -3.12 -17.99
C GLN A 180 2.89 -2.66 -19.44
N SER A 181 3.49 -1.48 -19.68
CA SER A 181 3.72 -0.91 -21.00
C SER A 181 5.21 -0.86 -21.35
N GLU A 182 5.54 -0.36 -22.55
CA GLU A 182 6.91 -0.02 -22.95
C GLU A 182 7.55 1.05 -22.05
N TYR A 183 6.74 1.80 -21.28
CA TYR A 183 7.18 2.84 -20.36
C TYR A 183 7.43 2.33 -18.93
N GLN A 184 7.68 1.03 -18.74
CA GLN A 184 7.87 0.40 -17.43
C GLN A 184 8.90 1.11 -16.52
N MET A 185 9.98 1.67 -17.08
CA MET A 185 10.99 2.42 -16.32
C MET A 185 10.45 3.74 -15.79
N ILE A 186 9.58 4.42 -16.55
CA ILE A 186 8.89 5.63 -16.08
C ILE A 186 7.96 5.27 -14.93
N GLY A 187 7.19 4.19 -15.07
CA GLY A 187 6.35 3.66 -14.00
C GLY A 187 7.15 3.36 -12.73
N ALA A 188 8.31 2.73 -12.84
CA ALA A 188 9.16 2.42 -11.70
C ALA A 188 9.75 3.67 -11.00
N ILE A 189 10.06 4.73 -11.76
CA ILE A 189 10.60 5.98 -11.22
C ILE A 189 9.49 6.87 -10.62
N LEU A 190 8.27 6.77 -11.09
CA LEU A 190 7.13 7.62 -10.67
C LEU A 190 6.92 7.67 -9.16
N PRO A 191 6.88 6.56 -8.39
CA PRO A 191 6.74 6.61 -6.94
C PRO A 191 7.93 7.27 -6.24
N MET A 192 9.15 7.07 -6.74
CA MET A 192 10.34 7.72 -6.21
C MET A 192 10.28 9.24 -6.40
N ALA A 193 9.93 9.69 -7.61
CA ALA A 193 9.80 11.10 -7.93
C ALA A 193 8.69 11.79 -7.12
N THR A 194 7.63 11.07 -6.77
CA THR A 194 6.54 11.57 -5.92
C THR A 194 6.93 11.57 -4.44
N TYR A 195 7.66 10.56 -3.98
CA TYR A 195 8.04 10.40 -2.58
C TYR A 195 9.06 11.43 -2.13
N ILE A 196 10.06 11.76 -2.95
CA ILE A 196 11.11 12.73 -2.63
C ILE A 196 10.53 14.11 -2.28
N PRO A 197 9.66 14.75 -3.09
CA PRO A 197 9.03 16.01 -2.73
C PRO A 197 8.21 15.94 -1.44
N VAL A 198 7.49 14.85 -1.22
CA VAL A 198 6.71 14.63 0.01
C VAL A 198 7.62 14.60 1.23
N LEU A 199 8.75 13.89 1.16
CA LEU A 199 9.75 13.88 2.23
C LEU A 199 10.34 15.27 2.49
N ILE A 200 10.69 16.01 1.43
CA ILE A 200 11.22 17.37 1.55
C ILE A 200 10.21 18.27 2.28
N VAL A 201 8.93 18.19 1.94
CA VAL A 201 7.88 18.98 2.60
C VAL A 201 7.72 18.61 4.08
N ILE A 202 7.78 17.32 4.39
CA ILE A 202 7.59 16.83 5.77
C ILE A 202 8.81 17.14 6.65
N TYR A 203 10.01 16.84 6.15
CA TYR A 203 11.25 16.94 6.93
C TYR A 203 11.92 18.33 6.82
N GLY A 204 11.76 19.02 5.70
CA GLY A 204 12.28 20.37 5.52
C GLY A 204 11.75 21.33 6.59
N LYS A 205 10.46 21.26 6.92
CA LYS A 205 9.87 22.03 8.02
C LYS A 205 10.46 21.69 9.41
N LYS A 206 10.92 20.46 9.63
CA LYS A 206 11.57 20.07 10.88
C LYS A 206 13.01 20.57 10.97
N ILE A 207 13.71 20.60 9.84
CA ILE A 207 15.11 21.09 9.76
C ILE A 207 15.12 22.61 9.94
N PHE A 208 14.23 23.36 9.27
CA PHE A 208 14.12 24.81 9.42
C PHE A 208 13.77 25.22 10.87
N LYS A 209 12.81 24.54 11.52
CA LYS A 209 12.46 24.83 12.92
C LYS A 209 13.56 24.47 13.93
N ARG A 210 14.52 23.62 13.60
CA ARG A 210 15.69 23.36 14.45
C ARG A 210 16.77 24.42 14.29
N GLY A 211 16.92 25.01 13.10
CA GLY A 211 17.87 26.09 12.85
C GLY A 211 17.45 27.44 13.49
N GLU A 212 16.15 27.66 13.75
CA GLU A 212 15.67 28.85 14.47
C GLU A 212 15.80 28.76 16.00
N LYS A 213 16.16 27.60 16.54
CA LYS A 213 16.33 27.36 18.00
C LYS A 213 17.77 27.13 18.41
N ALA A 214 18.72 27.23 17.50
CA ALA A 214 20.15 27.20 17.72
C ALA A 214 20.75 28.59 17.52
#